data_9a4d2895cdcc35baab56c832a6cdb61e
#
_entry.id   9a4d2895cdcc35baab56c832a6cdb61e
#
_cell.length_a   1.000
_cell.length_b   1.000
_cell.length_c   1.000
_cell.angle_alpha   90.00
_cell.angle_beta   90.00
_cell.angle_gamma   90.00
#
_symmetry.space_group_name_H-M   'P 1'
#
loop_
_entity.id
_entity.type
_entity.pdbx_description
1 polymer ?
#
loop_
_entity_poly.entity_id
_entity_poly.type
_entity_poly.pdbx_seq_one_letter_code
_entity_poly.pdbx_strand_id
1 'polypeptide(L)'
;MNTSTKKGKGLGEYMPLAFAAGIGSMLGSGIIVGLSATIVVWQEGLGLDTTQVGLLSGILTFAIAFGSLFGGRLADKIGRVLFFNWINLFYAIGAAICVFAPNFTVLLIGLIIAGLASGADLPVSMTIVSHDAPDEATAAQLVSTTQVFWQVGVFISFICAFLVSAMQGATGGRVVFAILAVFAVIAWLWRLLSPTFRRFHEAADVRDAARPAVVGNGKVSVTKVLFGADKKVLLTYFLAIVIFYVGWNLLANTWGQFQTYMFSKAGAAQSLATGLGIILNFVTLVLNIVFASIAGGKYRNKAFFAGIVISPIAMAAMAMGGANLWVIVGATAFMNLGSPLAGEALYKVWTQESFPIEIRASIQGFINGFSRLCCGLFALITPALVLPETIQTTMWCFFGIVIIEGIAGTIMIRAQKKYGTDEERQARKIAA
;
A
#
# COMPACT_ATOMS: atom_id res chain seq x y z
N MET A 1 2.62 49.00 16.79
CA MET A 1 2.21 47.64 17.15
C MET A 1 3.02 46.68 16.32
N ASN A 2 4.07 46.11 16.91
CA ASN A 2 4.98 45.17 16.25
C ASN A 2 4.33 43.78 16.26
N THR A 3 3.75 43.38 15.15
CA THR A 3 3.40 41.97 14.91
C THR A 3 4.69 41.25 14.49
N SER A 4 5.43 40.77 15.46
CA SER A 4 6.48 39.78 15.30
C SER A 4 5.82 38.50 14.77
N THR A 5 5.84 38.32 13.46
CA THR A 5 5.58 37.02 12.82
C THR A 5 6.62 36.05 13.37
N LYS A 6 6.22 35.22 14.34
CA LYS A 6 7.01 34.05 14.74
C LYS A 6 7.24 33.23 13.46
N LYS A 7 8.47 33.19 12.97
CA LYS A 7 8.90 32.23 11.94
C LYS A 7 8.36 30.86 12.34
N GLY A 8 7.50 30.28 11.53
CA GLY A 8 7.01 28.94 11.74
C GLY A 8 8.20 28.00 11.92
N LYS A 9 8.13 27.13 12.91
CA LYS A 9 9.14 26.11 13.15
C LYS A 9 9.30 25.30 11.87
N GLY A 10 10.52 25.15 11.38
CA GLY A 10 10.78 24.52 10.08
C GLY A 10 10.38 23.05 10.10
N LEU A 11 10.04 22.49 8.92
CA LEU A 11 9.69 21.07 8.71
C LEU A 11 10.66 20.10 9.42
N GLY A 12 11.93 20.46 9.55
CA GLY A 12 12.96 19.68 10.23
C GLY A 12 12.68 19.37 11.68
N GLU A 13 11.94 20.23 12.41
CA GLU A 13 11.58 19.98 13.81
C GLU A 13 10.59 18.82 13.97
N TYR A 14 9.71 18.61 12.97
CA TYR A 14 8.69 17.55 12.96
C TYR A 14 9.16 16.28 12.25
N MET A 15 10.34 16.25 11.67
CA MET A 15 10.90 15.06 11.00
C MET A 15 10.95 13.82 11.90
N PRO A 16 11.25 13.90 13.23
CA PRO A 16 11.18 12.73 14.10
C PRO A 16 9.81 12.03 14.08
N LEU A 17 8.72 12.80 13.98
CA LEU A 17 7.36 12.26 13.87
C LEU A 17 7.13 11.54 12.54
N ALA A 18 7.61 12.13 11.44
CA ALA A 18 7.58 11.49 10.13
C ALA A 18 8.40 10.19 10.09
N PHE A 19 9.56 10.17 10.74
CA PHE A 19 10.38 8.95 10.88
C PHE A 19 9.67 7.88 11.70
N ALA A 20 9.04 8.24 12.83
CA ALA A 20 8.33 7.27 13.65
C ALA A 20 7.14 6.62 12.93
N ALA A 21 6.35 7.40 12.19
CA ALA A 21 5.29 6.87 11.34
C ALA A 21 5.85 6.13 10.12
N GLY A 22 6.96 6.64 9.55
CA GLY A 22 7.65 6.06 8.41
C GLY A 22 8.18 4.66 8.69
N ILE A 23 8.77 4.40 9.87
CA ILE A 23 9.21 3.06 10.25
C ILE A 23 8.03 2.08 10.28
N GLY A 24 6.85 2.48 10.74
CA GLY A 24 5.64 1.66 10.66
C GLY A 24 5.27 1.32 9.21
N SER A 25 5.37 2.30 8.30
CA SER A 25 5.18 2.09 6.86
C SER A 25 6.23 1.14 6.24
N MET A 26 7.50 1.29 6.64
CA MET A 26 8.59 0.41 6.27
C MET A 26 8.36 -1.03 6.74
N LEU A 27 7.91 -1.23 7.98
CA LEU A 27 7.56 -2.54 8.52
C LEU A 27 6.37 -3.15 7.78
N GLY A 28 5.39 -2.32 7.36
CA GLY A 28 4.24 -2.74 6.60
C GLY A 28 4.60 -3.31 5.22
N SER A 29 5.45 -2.63 4.47
CA SER A 29 5.99 -3.17 3.21
C SER A 29 6.95 -4.32 3.48
N GLY A 30 7.73 -4.23 4.57
CA GLY A 30 8.71 -5.22 4.98
C GLY A 30 8.12 -6.60 5.17
N ILE A 31 6.98 -6.74 5.85
CA ILE A 31 6.37 -8.07 6.07
C ILE A 31 5.80 -8.66 4.78
N ILE A 32 5.19 -7.83 3.92
CA ILE A 32 4.64 -8.29 2.65
C ILE A 32 5.77 -8.77 1.73
N VAL A 33 6.76 -7.92 1.51
CA VAL A 33 7.88 -8.21 0.60
C VAL A 33 8.87 -9.18 1.22
N GLY A 34 9.07 -9.15 2.54
CA GLY A 34 9.90 -10.11 3.25
C GLY A 34 9.36 -11.54 3.12
N LEU A 35 8.04 -11.74 3.26
CA LEU A 35 7.41 -13.02 2.97
C LEU A 35 7.56 -13.38 1.49
N SER A 36 7.21 -12.46 0.59
CA SER A 36 7.28 -12.66 -0.87
C SER A 36 8.67 -13.07 -1.34
N ALA A 37 9.69 -12.33 -0.92
CA ALA A 37 11.07 -12.56 -1.33
C ALA A 37 11.67 -13.87 -0.77
N THR A 38 11.09 -14.41 0.31
CA THR A 38 11.52 -15.64 0.96
C THR A 38 10.49 -16.77 0.88
N ILE A 39 9.43 -16.62 0.10
CA ILE A 39 8.31 -17.56 0.07
C ILE A 39 8.75 -18.98 -0.35
N VAL A 40 9.67 -19.08 -1.32
CA VAL A 40 10.22 -20.37 -1.77
C VAL A 40 11.10 -20.98 -0.70
N VAL A 41 11.90 -20.17 0.02
CA VAL A 41 12.73 -20.60 1.13
C VAL A 41 11.87 -21.19 2.26
N TRP A 42 10.73 -20.57 2.56
CA TRP A 42 9.75 -21.10 3.51
C TRP A 42 9.10 -22.39 2.98
N GLN A 43 8.72 -22.41 1.69
CA GLN A 43 8.12 -23.57 1.06
C GLN A 43 9.01 -24.79 1.15
N GLU A 44 10.26 -24.67 0.75
CA GLU A 44 11.23 -25.77 0.79
C GLU A 44 11.64 -26.15 2.21
N GLY A 45 11.89 -25.15 3.06
CA GLY A 45 12.39 -25.36 4.41
C GLY A 45 11.38 -25.95 5.40
N LEU A 46 10.08 -25.75 5.18
CA LEU A 46 8.99 -26.29 6.00
C LEU A 46 8.17 -27.37 5.27
N GLY A 47 8.51 -27.71 4.02
CA GLY A 47 7.78 -28.70 3.22
C GLY A 47 6.33 -28.26 2.89
N LEU A 48 6.12 -26.96 2.57
CA LEU A 48 4.79 -26.42 2.33
C LEU A 48 4.29 -26.76 0.92
N ASP A 49 3.03 -27.11 0.82
CA ASP A 49 2.36 -27.24 -0.47
C ASP A 49 1.96 -25.88 -1.07
N THR A 50 1.53 -25.90 -2.32
CA THR A 50 1.11 -24.68 -3.05
C THR A 50 -0.09 -23.99 -2.40
N THR A 51 -1.02 -24.75 -1.80
CA THR A 51 -2.19 -24.22 -1.08
C THR A 51 -1.74 -23.48 0.17
N GLN A 52 -0.81 -24.04 0.93
CA GLN A 52 -0.26 -23.42 2.13
C GLN A 52 0.50 -22.12 1.80
N VAL A 53 1.24 -22.08 0.68
CA VAL A 53 1.87 -20.84 0.18
C VAL A 53 0.81 -19.77 -0.10
N GLY A 54 -0.28 -20.12 -0.75
CA GLY A 54 -1.42 -19.21 -0.99
C GLY A 54 -2.07 -18.73 0.30
N LEU A 55 -2.26 -19.64 1.27
CA LEU A 55 -2.81 -19.30 2.58
C LEU A 55 -1.93 -18.31 3.36
N LEU A 56 -0.60 -18.47 3.37
CA LEU A 56 0.31 -17.52 4.02
C LEU A 56 0.14 -16.11 3.45
N SER A 57 0.17 -15.97 2.12
CA SER A 57 0.07 -14.67 1.45
C SER A 57 -1.34 -14.08 1.55
N GLY A 58 -2.38 -14.89 1.35
CA GLY A 58 -3.76 -14.45 1.41
C GLY A 58 -4.17 -14.01 2.81
N ILE A 59 -3.86 -14.82 3.82
CA ILE A 59 -4.20 -14.52 5.22
C ILE A 59 -3.39 -13.33 5.74
N LEU A 60 -2.12 -13.17 5.36
CA LEU A 60 -1.37 -11.97 5.66
C LEU A 60 -2.07 -10.73 5.09
N THR A 61 -2.52 -10.78 3.83
CA THR A 61 -3.23 -9.67 3.18
C THR A 61 -4.55 -9.36 3.90
N PHE A 62 -5.32 -10.38 4.29
CA PHE A 62 -6.53 -10.21 5.10
C PHE A 62 -6.23 -9.62 6.48
N ALA A 63 -5.20 -10.12 7.18
CA ALA A 63 -4.81 -9.62 8.49
C ALA A 63 -4.48 -8.11 8.40
N ILE A 64 -3.72 -7.69 7.39
CA ILE A 64 -3.41 -6.27 7.15
C ILE A 64 -4.71 -5.48 6.86
N ALA A 65 -5.61 -6.01 6.02
CA ALA A 65 -6.88 -5.35 5.71
C ALA A 65 -7.76 -5.18 6.95
N PHE A 66 -7.92 -6.22 7.76
CA PHE A 66 -8.67 -6.15 9.01
C PHE A 66 -8.00 -5.22 10.04
N GLY A 67 -6.69 -5.28 10.17
CA GLY A 67 -5.93 -4.34 10.99
C GLY A 67 -6.22 -2.89 10.60
N SER A 68 -6.19 -2.57 9.31
CA SER A 68 -6.48 -1.22 8.79
C SER A 68 -7.93 -0.79 9.03
N LEU A 69 -8.89 -1.68 8.87
CA LEU A 69 -10.32 -1.36 9.04
C LEU A 69 -10.71 -1.15 10.52
N PHE A 70 -10.15 -1.94 11.41
CA PHE A 70 -10.54 -1.94 12.82
C PHE A 70 -9.55 -1.22 13.73
N GLY A 71 -8.28 -1.09 13.32
CA GLY A 71 -7.22 -0.49 14.11
C GLY A 71 -7.50 0.95 14.50
N GLY A 72 -8.02 1.77 13.59
CA GLY A 72 -8.41 3.15 13.88
C GLY A 72 -9.51 3.24 14.95
N ARG A 73 -10.56 2.41 14.84
CA ARG A 73 -11.64 2.37 15.85
C ARG A 73 -11.15 1.86 17.20
N LEU A 74 -10.24 0.90 17.21
CA LEU A 74 -9.65 0.39 18.43
C LEU A 74 -8.77 1.46 19.09
N ALA A 75 -7.95 2.15 18.30
CA ALA A 75 -7.14 3.28 18.77
C ALA A 75 -7.98 4.41 19.35
N ASP A 76 -9.14 4.72 18.76
CA ASP A 76 -10.07 5.72 19.29
C ASP A 76 -10.65 5.32 20.66
N LYS A 77 -10.84 4.01 20.92
CA LYS A 77 -11.37 3.51 22.21
C LYS A 77 -10.34 3.46 23.33
N ILE A 78 -9.12 3.02 23.03
CA ILE A 78 -8.07 2.80 24.05
C ILE A 78 -7.10 3.98 24.17
N GLY A 79 -7.20 4.96 23.25
CA GLY A 79 -6.29 6.11 23.16
C GLY A 79 -5.29 5.96 22.01
N ARG A 80 -5.33 6.92 21.06
CA ARG A 80 -4.51 6.89 19.83
C ARG A 80 -3.01 6.86 20.13
N VAL A 81 -2.54 7.68 21.10
CA VAL A 81 -1.13 7.75 21.49
C VAL A 81 -0.68 6.45 22.16
N LEU A 82 -1.49 5.87 23.04
CA LEU A 82 -1.19 4.58 23.65
C LEU A 82 -1.08 3.49 22.60
N PHE A 83 -2.06 3.43 21.68
CA PHE A 83 -2.05 2.47 20.58
C PHE A 83 -0.82 2.62 19.68
N PHE A 84 -0.50 3.84 19.24
CA PHE A 84 0.67 4.15 18.43
C PHE A 84 1.98 3.72 19.10
N ASN A 85 2.11 3.92 20.40
CA ASN A 85 3.31 3.56 21.14
C ASN A 85 3.49 2.03 21.26
N TRP A 86 2.41 1.24 21.32
CA TRP A 86 2.50 -0.19 21.63
C TRP A 86 2.34 -1.11 20.42
N ILE A 87 1.77 -0.63 19.32
CA ILE A 87 1.41 -1.50 18.18
C ILE A 87 2.62 -2.19 17.56
N ASN A 88 3.80 -1.54 17.53
CA ASN A 88 5.03 -2.13 17.00
C ASN A 88 5.58 -3.28 17.87
N LEU A 89 5.24 -3.32 19.15
CA LEU A 89 5.56 -4.50 19.98
C LEU A 89 4.76 -5.72 19.51
N PHE A 90 3.47 -5.56 19.20
CA PHE A 90 2.67 -6.68 18.67
C PHE A 90 3.20 -7.15 17.32
N TYR A 91 3.64 -6.22 16.46
CA TYR A 91 4.34 -6.59 15.23
C TYR A 91 5.61 -7.40 15.52
N ALA A 92 6.44 -6.94 16.45
CA ALA A 92 7.69 -7.62 16.83
C ALA A 92 7.43 -9.03 17.38
N ILE A 93 6.38 -9.20 18.20
CA ILE A 93 5.95 -10.51 18.72
C ILE A 93 5.55 -11.42 17.56
N GLY A 94 4.71 -10.95 16.62
CA GLY A 94 4.31 -11.74 15.47
C GLY A 94 5.50 -12.13 14.58
N ALA A 95 6.42 -11.20 14.31
CA ALA A 95 7.64 -11.48 13.57
C ALA A 95 8.55 -12.47 14.30
N ALA A 96 8.70 -12.36 15.62
CA ALA A 96 9.46 -13.30 16.43
C ALA A 96 8.84 -14.72 16.41
N ILE A 97 7.52 -14.84 16.43
CA ILE A 97 6.84 -16.13 16.25
C ILE A 97 7.20 -16.75 14.89
N CYS A 98 7.26 -15.94 13.83
CA CYS A 98 7.71 -16.42 12.51
C CYS A 98 9.17 -16.92 12.55
N VAL A 99 10.08 -16.22 13.25
CA VAL A 99 11.49 -16.62 13.40
C VAL A 99 11.62 -18.03 13.99
N PHE A 100 10.82 -18.30 15.00
CA PHE A 100 10.87 -19.60 15.71
C PHE A 100 9.87 -20.63 15.17
N ALA A 101 9.19 -20.35 14.04
CA ALA A 101 8.17 -21.24 13.49
C ALA A 101 8.77 -22.60 13.04
N PRO A 102 8.35 -23.73 13.64
CA PRO A 102 8.79 -25.06 13.23
C PRO A 102 7.92 -25.64 12.11
N ASN A 103 6.76 -25.07 11.85
CA ASN A 103 5.77 -25.57 10.90
C ASN A 103 4.87 -24.45 10.37
N PHE A 104 4.02 -24.80 9.40
CA PHE A 104 3.04 -23.92 8.77
C PHE A 104 2.15 -23.16 9.77
N THR A 105 1.57 -23.87 10.74
CA THR A 105 0.57 -23.27 11.66
C THR A 105 1.19 -22.16 12.52
N VAL A 106 2.39 -22.38 13.06
CA VAL A 106 3.07 -21.37 13.87
C VAL A 106 3.50 -20.17 13.02
N LEU A 107 3.98 -20.41 11.80
CA LEU A 107 4.32 -19.35 10.85
C LEU A 107 3.07 -18.52 10.52
N LEU A 108 1.93 -19.17 10.26
CA LEU A 108 0.66 -18.51 9.96
C LEU A 108 0.18 -17.64 11.12
N ILE A 109 0.26 -18.12 12.36
CA ILE A 109 -0.11 -17.35 13.56
C ILE A 109 0.76 -16.10 13.68
N GLY A 110 2.08 -16.24 13.49
CA GLY A 110 3.00 -15.10 13.49
C GLY A 110 2.64 -14.05 12.45
N LEU A 111 2.33 -14.49 11.22
CA LEU A 111 1.91 -13.62 10.12
C LEU A 111 0.57 -12.90 10.39
N ILE A 112 -0.40 -13.59 11.03
CA ILE A 112 -1.67 -12.97 11.42
C ILE A 112 -1.43 -11.84 12.43
N ILE A 113 -0.67 -12.09 13.48
CA ILE A 113 -0.40 -11.10 14.53
C ILE A 113 0.36 -9.91 13.96
N ALA A 114 1.45 -10.15 13.22
CA ALA A 114 2.24 -9.09 12.62
C ALA A 114 1.47 -8.33 11.53
N GLY A 115 0.64 -9.03 10.74
CA GLY A 115 -0.21 -8.44 9.71
C GLY A 115 -1.29 -7.53 10.30
N LEU A 116 -2.00 -7.96 11.35
CA LEU A 116 -2.98 -7.15 12.06
C LEU A 116 -2.32 -5.89 12.64
N ALA A 117 -1.16 -6.04 13.28
CA ALA A 117 -0.42 -4.92 13.84
C ALA A 117 0.05 -3.94 12.76
N SER A 118 0.62 -4.44 11.68
CA SER A 118 1.05 -3.63 10.53
C SER A 118 -0.11 -2.87 9.89
N GLY A 119 -1.23 -3.56 9.67
CA GLY A 119 -2.42 -2.94 9.09
C GLY A 119 -3.01 -1.84 9.96
N ALA A 120 -3.00 -2.04 11.27
CA ALA A 120 -3.53 -1.07 12.23
C ALA A 120 -2.59 0.13 12.44
N ASP A 121 -1.27 -0.06 12.38
CA ASP A 121 -0.30 1.02 12.59
C ASP A 121 -0.41 2.12 11.54
N LEU A 122 -0.61 1.78 10.28
CA LEU A 122 -0.60 2.76 9.19
C LEU A 122 -1.64 3.88 9.36
N PRO A 123 -2.95 3.62 9.50
CA PRO A 123 -3.95 4.67 9.65
C PRO A 123 -3.79 5.44 10.97
N VAL A 124 -3.37 4.78 12.04
CA VAL A 124 -3.17 5.42 13.34
C VAL A 124 -1.96 6.35 13.30
N SER A 125 -0.84 5.89 12.73
CA SER A 125 0.36 6.71 12.55
C SER A 125 0.09 7.95 11.70
N MET A 126 -0.66 7.81 10.59
CA MET A 126 -1.05 8.96 9.77
C MET A 126 -1.95 9.95 10.53
N THR A 127 -2.86 9.45 11.35
CA THR A 127 -3.73 10.30 12.18
C THR A 127 -2.92 11.07 13.21
N ILE A 128 -1.97 10.42 13.90
CA ILE A 128 -1.08 11.06 14.88
C ILE A 128 -0.23 12.13 14.20
N VAL A 129 0.40 11.81 13.07
CA VAL A 129 1.22 12.77 12.31
C VAL A 129 0.40 13.99 11.89
N SER A 130 -0.82 13.78 11.41
CA SER A 130 -1.70 14.88 10.99
C SER A 130 -2.19 15.72 12.15
N HIS A 131 -2.46 15.11 13.31
CA HIS A 131 -2.89 15.80 14.54
C HIS A 131 -1.75 16.62 15.15
N ASP A 132 -0.55 16.04 15.23
CA ASP A 132 0.59 16.65 15.91
C ASP A 132 1.30 17.71 15.05
N ALA A 133 1.11 17.69 13.72
CA ALA A 133 1.65 18.69 12.82
C ALA A 133 1.10 20.09 13.12
N PRO A 134 1.90 21.16 12.92
CA PRO A 134 1.50 22.53 13.24
C PRO A 134 0.41 23.08 12.29
N ASP A 135 0.37 22.61 11.06
CA ASP A 135 -0.55 23.05 10.01
C ASP A 135 -0.76 21.92 8.96
N GLU A 136 -1.78 22.08 8.11
CA GLU A 136 -2.17 21.09 7.11
C GLU A 136 -1.09 20.84 6.05
N ALA A 137 -0.32 21.85 5.67
CA ALA A 137 0.74 21.73 4.66
C ALA A 137 1.89 20.87 5.20
N THR A 138 2.29 21.11 6.44
CA THR A 138 3.29 20.30 7.16
C THR A 138 2.77 18.87 7.36
N ALA A 139 1.51 18.70 7.76
CA ALA A 139 0.88 17.38 7.91
C ALA A 139 0.94 16.58 6.60
N ALA A 140 0.56 17.19 5.49
CA ALA A 140 0.59 16.55 4.17
C ALA A 140 2.01 16.14 3.74
N GLN A 141 3.02 16.97 4.02
CA GLN A 141 4.41 16.65 3.73
C GLN A 141 4.94 15.49 4.58
N LEU A 142 4.64 15.49 5.89
CA LEU A 142 5.06 14.43 6.81
C LEU A 142 4.39 13.09 6.44
N VAL A 143 3.09 13.10 6.12
CA VAL A 143 2.37 11.92 5.66
C VAL A 143 2.94 11.40 4.34
N SER A 144 3.28 12.30 3.40
CA SER A 144 3.90 11.91 2.12
C SER A 144 5.25 11.21 2.31
N THR A 145 6.00 11.59 3.35
CA THR A 145 7.29 10.97 3.67
C THR A 145 7.14 9.48 4.03
N THR A 146 5.99 9.06 4.56
CA THR A 146 5.74 7.64 4.89
C THR A 146 5.80 6.75 3.65
N GLN A 147 5.50 7.28 2.47
CA GLN A 147 5.57 6.56 1.19
C GLN A 147 7.02 6.26 0.79
N VAL A 148 7.95 7.15 1.12
CA VAL A 148 9.39 6.90 0.93
C VAL A 148 9.84 5.74 1.83
N PHE A 149 9.40 5.72 3.09
CA PHE A 149 9.70 4.63 4.01
C PHE A 149 9.09 3.29 3.58
N TRP A 150 7.90 3.30 2.98
CA TRP A 150 7.32 2.11 2.35
C TRP A 150 8.29 1.51 1.33
N GLN A 151 8.82 2.34 0.45
CA GLN A 151 9.75 1.90 -0.59
C GLN A 151 11.10 1.44 0.00
N VAL A 152 11.58 2.11 1.05
CA VAL A 152 12.77 1.66 1.81
C VAL A 152 12.56 0.25 2.37
N GLY A 153 11.37 -0.05 2.92
CA GLY A 153 11.03 -1.38 3.41
C GLY A 153 11.05 -2.45 2.32
N VAL A 154 10.56 -2.13 1.12
CA VAL A 154 10.63 -3.01 -0.05
C VAL A 154 12.09 -3.34 -0.37
N PHE A 155 12.96 -2.32 -0.48
CA PHE A 155 14.37 -2.53 -0.78
C PHE A 155 15.11 -3.32 0.30
N ILE A 156 14.93 -2.98 1.57
CA ILE A 156 15.54 -3.71 2.68
C ILE A 156 15.14 -5.18 2.63
N SER A 157 13.88 -5.49 2.40
CA SER A 157 13.41 -6.88 2.33
C SER A 157 14.04 -7.67 1.20
N PHE A 158 14.13 -7.11 -0.01
CA PHE A 158 14.80 -7.77 -1.13
C PHE A 158 16.31 -7.90 -0.92
N ILE A 159 16.98 -6.88 -0.37
CA ILE A 159 18.41 -6.92 -0.06
C ILE A 159 18.68 -7.98 0.99
N CYS A 160 17.91 -8.02 2.08
CA CYS A 160 18.06 -9.05 3.11
C CYS A 160 17.83 -10.45 2.53
N ALA A 161 16.77 -10.65 1.74
CA ALA A 161 16.49 -11.94 1.10
C ALA A 161 17.59 -12.36 0.12
N PHE A 162 18.20 -11.41 -0.60
CA PHE A 162 19.37 -11.69 -1.45
C PHE A 162 20.57 -12.13 -0.64
N LEU A 163 20.91 -11.43 0.44
CA LEU A 163 22.07 -11.75 1.29
C LEU A 163 21.95 -13.11 1.98
N VAL A 164 20.72 -13.54 2.31
CA VAL A 164 20.47 -14.83 2.95
C VAL A 164 20.11 -15.95 1.97
N SER A 165 20.16 -15.69 0.67
CA SER A 165 19.71 -16.62 -0.39
C SER A 165 20.48 -17.94 -0.43
N ALA A 166 21.71 -17.99 0.09
CA ALA A 166 22.52 -19.19 0.17
C ALA A 166 22.28 -20.02 1.45
N MET A 167 21.43 -19.56 2.37
CA MET A 167 21.15 -20.26 3.63
C MET A 167 20.21 -21.45 3.38
N GLN A 168 20.50 -22.56 4.02
CA GLN A 168 19.75 -23.81 3.87
C GLN A 168 18.40 -23.79 4.62
N GLY A 169 17.43 -24.51 4.10
CA GLY A 169 16.11 -24.69 4.69
C GLY A 169 15.39 -23.35 4.90
N ALA A 170 14.58 -23.22 5.94
CA ALA A 170 13.85 -22.00 6.27
C ALA A 170 14.72 -20.90 6.93
N THR A 171 16.03 -21.10 7.10
CA THR A 171 16.90 -20.19 7.87
C THR A 171 16.95 -18.80 7.26
N GLY A 172 17.04 -18.68 5.94
CA GLY A 172 17.02 -17.39 5.26
C GLY A 172 15.74 -16.58 5.54
N GLY A 173 14.60 -17.23 5.48
CA GLY A 173 13.32 -16.60 5.83
C GLY A 173 13.26 -16.15 7.29
N ARG A 174 13.74 -16.98 8.22
CA ARG A 174 13.82 -16.64 9.65
C ARG A 174 14.71 -15.42 9.91
N VAL A 175 15.86 -15.32 9.25
CA VAL A 175 16.76 -14.17 9.38
C VAL A 175 16.08 -12.88 8.89
N VAL A 176 15.39 -12.90 7.77
CA VAL A 176 14.65 -11.73 7.28
C VAL A 176 13.60 -11.28 8.29
N PHE A 177 12.83 -12.21 8.86
CA PHE A 177 11.83 -11.87 9.88
C PHE A 177 12.48 -11.45 11.21
N ALA A 178 13.65 -11.98 11.57
CA ALA A 178 14.42 -11.50 12.73
C ALA A 178 14.85 -10.03 12.57
N ILE A 179 15.33 -9.65 11.39
CA ILE A 179 15.66 -8.27 11.06
C ILE A 179 14.42 -7.36 11.20
N LEU A 180 13.28 -7.77 10.67
CA LEU A 180 12.01 -7.02 10.81
C LEU A 180 11.61 -6.91 12.29
N ALA A 181 11.74 -7.97 13.07
CA ALA A 181 11.45 -7.95 14.51
C ALA A 181 12.36 -6.95 15.26
N VAL A 182 13.65 -6.92 14.94
CA VAL A 182 14.59 -5.95 15.53
C VAL A 182 14.20 -4.52 15.20
N PHE A 183 13.90 -4.22 13.93
CA PHE A 183 13.41 -2.88 13.55
C PHE A 183 12.11 -2.50 14.27
N ALA A 184 11.20 -3.46 14.45
CA ALA A 184 9.95 -3.22 15.17
C ALA A 184 10.17 -2.94 16.66
N VAL A 185 11.11 -3.65 17.30
CA VAL A 185 11.50 -3.38 18.70
C VAL A 185 12.16 -2.01 18.83
N ILE A 186 13.04 -1.63 17.91
CA ILE A 186 13.67 -0.31 17.89
C ILE A 186 12.59 0.78 17.74
N ALA A 187 11.65 0.60 16.81
CA ALA A 187 10.54 1.53 16.61
C ALA A 187 9.65 1.66 17.85
N TRP A 188 9.33 0.52 18.48
CA TRP A 188 8.56 0.48 19.72
C TRP A 188 9.24 1.25 20.85
N LEU A 189 10.51 0.93 21.13
CA LEU A 189 11.29 1.59 22.19
C LEU A 189 11.43 3.09 21.90
N TRP A 190 11.67 3.47 20.67
CA TRP A 190 11.80 4.87 20.28
C TRP A 190 10.49 5.64 20.47
N ARG A 191 9.36 5.09 20.00
CA ARG A 191 8.04 5.71 20.20
C ARG A 191 7.70 5.84 21.69
N LEU A 192 8.00 4.82 22.48
CA LEU A 192 7.68 4.77 23.91
C LEU A 192 8.55 5.73 24.75
N LEU A 193 9.86 5.79 24.47
CA LEU A 193 10.85 6.48 25.30
C LEU A 193 11.14 7.92 24.85
N SER A 194 10.71 8.33 23.65
CA SER A 194 11.07 9.64 23.10
C SER A 194 10.30 10.78 23.78
N PRO A 195 10.98 11.70 24.48
CA PRO A 195 10.34 12.86 25.05
C PRO A 195 9.85 13.86 23.98
N THR A 196 10.36 13.72 22.75
CA THR A 196 9.98 14.58 21.62
C THR A 196 8.53 14.33 21.18
N PHE A 197 8.10 13.06 21.13
CA PHE A 197 6.72 12.74 20.77
C PHE A 197 5.73 13.18 21.83
N ARG A 198 6.08 13.02 23.10
CA ARG A 198 5.27 13.53 24.22
C ARG A 198 5.02 15.04 24.08
N ARG A 199 6.07 15.82 23.77
CA ARG A 199 5.92 17.28 23.57
C ARG A 199 5.06 17.63 22.36
N PHE A 200 5.12 16.84 21.26
CA PHE A 200 4.25 17.06 20.11
C PHE A 200 2.79 16.78 20.44
N HIS A 201 2.50 15.68 21.12
CA HIS A 201 1.14 15.34 21.57
C HIS A 201 0.56 16.38 22.51
N GLU A 202 1.30 16.78 23.55
CA GLU A 202 0.88 17.83 24.49
C GLU A 202 0.63 19.17 23.79
N ALA A 203 1.49 19.55 22.83
CA ALA A 203 1.30 20.78 22.06
C ALA A 203 0.08 20.71 21.13
N ALA A 204 -0.23 19.54 20.59
CA ALA A 204 -1.41 19.32 19.75
C ALA A 204 -2.69 19.37 20.59
N ASP A 205 -2.72 18.73 21.75
CA ASP A 205 -3.85 18.75 22.68
C ASP A 205 -4.17 20.18 23.14
N VAL A 206 -3.15 21.00 23.44
CA VAL A 206 -3.33 22.42 23.77
C VAL A 206 -3.92 23.22 22.61
N ARG A 207 -3.48 22.94 21.36
CA ARG A 207 -4.06 23.59 20.16
C ARG A 207 -5.52 23.22 19.97
N ASP A 208 -5.88 21.95 20.14
CA ASP A 208 -7.25 21.47 19.99
C ASP A 208 -8.18 22.02 21.07
N ALA A 209 -7.70 22.11 22.31
CA ALA A 209 -8.44 22.73 23.41
C ALA A 209 -8.69 24.24 23.18
N ALA A 210 -7.80 24.91 22.44
CA ALA A 210 -7.93 26.34 22.11
C ALA A 210 -8.82 26.60 20.88
N ARG A 211 -9.17 25.55 20.10
CA ARG A 211 -10.10 25.70 18.96
C ARG A 211 -11.55 25.81 19.47
N PRO A 212 -12.33 26.81 19.02
CA PRO A 212 -13.77 26.84 19.30
C PRO A 212 -14.39 25.53 18.84
N ALA A 213 -15.21 24.91 19.68
CA ALA A 213 -15.97 23.72 19.29
C ALA A 213 -16.75 24.06 18.02
N VAL A 214 -16.37 23.45 16.91
CA VAL A 214 -17.14 23.57 15.65
C VAL A 214 -18.46 22.85 15.89
N VAL A 215 -19.47 23.62 16.24
CA VAL A 215 -20.84 23.15 16.40
C VAL A 215 -21.29 22.67 15.04
N GLY A 216 -21.48 21.33 14.90
CA GLY A 216 -22.23 20.76 13.78
C GLY A 216 -21.44 19.99 12.74
N ASN A 217 -20.56 19.08 13.10
CA ASN A 217 -20.26 17.94 12.23
C ASN A 217 -21.29 16.83 12.44
N GLY A 218 -22.51 17.05 11.98
CA GLY A 218 -23.42 15.94 11.69
C GLY A 218 -22.72 15.01 10.70
N LYS A 219 -22.48 13.75 11.08
CA LYS A 219 -21.86 12.74 10.19
C LYS A 219 -22.62 12.73 8.87
N VAL A 220 -22.04 13.33 7.83
CA VAL A 220 -22.65 13.32 6.49
C VAL A 220 -22.71 11.88 6.02
N SER A 221 -23.90 11.35 5.77
CA SER A 221 -24.07 9.98 5.32
C SER A 221 -23.57 9.86 3.89
N VAL A 222 -22.53 9.06 3.68
CA VAL A 222 -21.97 8.74 2.35
C VAL A 222 -23.07 8.29 1.38
N THR A 223 -23.97 7.43 1.84
CA THR A 223 -25.11 6.94 1.04
C THR A 223 -26.05 8.08 0.62
N LYS A 224 -26.38 9.00 1.50
CA LYS A 224 -27.24 10.14 1.15
C LYS A 224 -26.61 11.04 0.10
N VAL A 225 -25.29 11.24 0.13
CA VAL A 225 -24.58 12.05 -0.87
C VAL A 225 -24.46 11.31 -2.20
N LEU A 226 -24.03 10.03 -2.18
CA LEU A 226 -23.88 9.24 -3.41
C LEU A 226 -25.20 9.03 -4.16
N PHE A 227 -26.31 8.89 -3.44
CA PHE A 227 -27.64 8.67 -4.02
C PHE A 227 -28.52 9.93 -4.03
N GLY A 228 -27.92 11.11 -3.78
CA GLY A 228 -28.57 12.40 -3.80
C GLY A 228 -28.75 13.01 -5.20
N ALA A 229 -28.78 14.34 -5.28
CA ALA A 229 -29.02 15.08 -6.53
C ALA A 229 -28.02 14.76 -7.64
N ASP A 230 -26.73 14.55 -7.31
CA ASP A 230 -25.66 14.27 -8.27
C ASP A 230 -25.41 12.76 -8.46
N LYS A 231 -26.39 11.90 -8.10
CA LYS A 231 -26.30 10.44 -8.11
C LYS A 231 -25.63 9.87 -9.37
N LYS A 232 -26.09 10.29 -10.55
CA LYS A 232 -25.58 9.76 -11.83
C LYS A 232 -24.08 10.04 -12.00
N VAL A 233 -23.64 11.23 -11.65
CA VAL A 233 -22.23 11.65 -11.77
C VAL A 233 -21.37 10.95 -10.74
N LEU A 234 -21.76 11.00 -9.46
CA LEU A 234 -20.98 10.42 -8.36
C LEU A 234 -20.88 8.91 -8.47
N LEU A 235 -21.96 8.20 -8.87
CA LEU A 235 -21.91 6.77 -9.10
C LEU A 235 -21.05 6.41 -10.32
N THR A 236 -21.05 7.22 -11.38
CA THR A 236 -20.16 7.00 -12.53
C THR A 236 -18.72 7.08 -12.10
N TYR A 237 -18.32 8.10 -11.34
CA TYR A 237 -16.97 8.21 -10.79
C TYR A 237 -16.63 7.04 -9.87
N PHE A 238 -17.53 6.74 -8.93
CA PHE A 238 -17.30 5.67 -7.96
C PHE A 238 -17.06 4.33 -8.63
N LEU A 239 -17.95 3.90 -9.54
CA LEU A 239 -17.82 2.61 -10.22
C LEU A 239 -16.60 2.56 -11.12
N ALA A 240 -16.32 3.63 -11.88
CA ALA A 240 -15.15 3.69 -12.73
C ALA A 240 -13.84 3.57 -11.92
N ILE A 241 -13.75 4.28 -10.80
CA ILE A 241 -12.55 4.23 -9.93
C ILE A 241 -12.44 2.86 -9.23
N VAL A 242 -13.55 2.28 -8.75
CA VAL A 242 -13.54 0.94 -8.10
C VAL A 242 -13.03 -0.11 -9.07
N ILE A 243 -13.61 -0.18 -10.29
CA ILE A 243 -13.22 -1.17 -11.30
C ILE A 243 -11.75 -0.99 -11.70
N PHE A 244 -11.34 0.25 -11.96
CA PHE A 244 -9.95 0.59 -12.28
C PHE A 244 -9.00 0.13 -11.17
N TYR A 245 -9.26 0.54 -9.94
CA TYR A 245 -8.32 0.30 -8.83
C TYR A 245 -8.29 -1.16 -8.37
N VAL A 246 -9.43 -1.86 -8.40
CA VAL A 246 -9.46 -3.31 -8.11
C VAL A 246 -8.65 -4.08 -9.17
N GLY A 247 -8.84 -3.77 -10.46
CA GLY A 247 -8.08 -4.39 -11.54
C GLY A 247 -6.58 -4.18 -11.36
N TRP A 248 -6.15 -2.93 -11.22
CA TRP A 248 -4.75 -2.59 -10.99
C TRP A 248 -4.18 -3.27 -9.74
N ASN A 249 -4.91 -3.22 -8.62
CA ASN A 249 -4.40 -3.74 -7.36
C ASN A 249 -4.30 -5.27 -7.33
N LEU A 250 -5.17 -5.99 -8.05
CA LEU A 250 -5.03 -7.44 -8.22
C LEU A 250 -3.70 -7.79 -8.88
N LEU A 251 -3.33 -7.09 -9.95
CA LEU A 251 -2.04 -7.29 -10.62
C LEU A 251 -0.89 -6.85 -9.71
N ALA A 252 -0.93 -5.63 -9.18
CA ALA A 252 0.12 -5.10 -8.32
C ALA A 252 0.37 -5.99 -7.10
N ASN A 253 -0.68 -6.54 -6.49
CA ASN A 253 -0.59 -7.47 -5.38
C ASN A 253 0.00 -8.82 -5.80
N THR A 254 -0.34 -9.32 -7.00
CA THR A 254 0.23 -10.56 -7.55
C THR A 254 1.74 -10.42 -7.75
N TRP A 255 2.19 -9.35 -8.40
CA TRP A 255 3.63 -9.10 -8.55
C TRP A 255 4.32 -8.81 -7.23
N GLY A 256 3.70 -8.00 -6.35
CA GLY A 256 4.25 -7.69 -5.04
C GLY A 256 4.46 -8.90 -4.14
N GLN A 257 3.59 -9.91 -4.22
CA GLN A 257 3.68 -11.09 -3.36
C GLN A 257 4.28 -12.33 -4.04
N PHE A 258 4.19 -12.47 -5.35
CA PHE A 258 4.57 -13.71 -6.04
C PHE A 258 5.62 -13.54 -7.14
N GLN A 259 6.20 -12.35 -7.31
CA GLN A 259 7.26 -12.12 -8.30
C GLN A 259 8.44 -13.09 -8.14
N THR A 260 8.99 -13.20 -6.93
CA THR A 260 10.08 -14.11 -6.62
C THR A 260 9.67 -15.57 -6.84
N TYR A 261 8.44 -15.92 -6.45
CA TYR A 261 7.87 -17.24 -6.65
C TYR A 261 7.79 -17.60 -8.15
N MET A 262 7.27 -16.68 -8.99
CA MET A 262 7.20 -16.87 -10.45
C MET A 262 8.60 -17.09 -11.06
N PHE A 263 9.59 -16.29 -10.67
CA PHE A 263 10.95 -16.43 -11.16
C PHE A 263 11.56 -17.77 -10.74
N SER A 264 11.37 -18.18 -9.49
CA SER A 264 11.90 -19.44 -8.98
C SER A 264 11.22 -20.65 -9.63
N LYS A 265 9.89 -20.61 -9.84
CA LYS A 265 9.17 -21.68 -10.56
C LYS A 265 9.53 -21.75 -12.06
N ALA A 266 10.00 -20.64 -12.64
CA ALA A 266 10.56 -20.60 -13.99
C ALA A 266 12.05 -20.98 -14.05
N GLY A 267 12.64 -21.47 -12.95
CA GLY A 267 14.01 -21.99 -12.87
C GLY A 267 15.07 -21.01 -12.40
N ALA A 268 14.71 -19.84 -11.88
CA ALA A 268 15.68 -18.92 -11.29
C ALA A 268 16.16 -19.43 -9.92
N ALA A 269 17.47 -19.38 -9.68
CA ALA A 269 17.99 -19.52 -8.32
C ALA A 269 17.47 -18.39 -7.42
N GLN A 270 17.36 -18.63 -6.11
CA GLN A 270 16.83 -17.66 -5.14
C GLN A 270 17.60 -16.32 -5.19
N SER A 271 18.92 -16.35 -5.32
CA SER A 271 19.76 -15.15 -5.46
C SER A 271 19.43 -14.34 -6.72
N LEU A 272 19.23 -15.03 -7.86
CA LEU A 272 18.83 -14.37 -9.10
C LEU A 272 17.44 -13.77 -8.97
N ALA A 273 16.48 -14.51 -8.43
CA ALA A 273 15.09 -14.04 -8.29
C ALA A 273 14.99 -12.79 -7.38
N THR A 274 15.70 -12.76 -6.26
CA THR A 274 15.74 -11.62 -5.33
C THR A 274 16.55 -10.45 -5.89
N GLY A 275 17.68 -10.72 -6.56
CA GLY A 275 18.50 -9.70 -7.23
C GLY A 275 17.73 -8.97 -8.35
N LEU A 276 17.00 -9.72 -9.18
CA LEU A 276 16.08 -9.14 -10.18
C LEU A 276 14.98 -8.31 -9.50
N GLY A 277 14.47 -8.75 -8.35
CA GLY A 277 13.52 -7.99 -7.54
C GLY A 277 14.04 -6.60 -7.16
N ILE A 278 15.32 -6.49 -6.73
CA ILE A 278 15.95 -5.22 -6.39
C ILE A 278 15.95 -4.27 -7.63
N ILE A 279 16.45 -4.78 -8.77
CA ILE A 279 16.58 -3.99 -10.00
C ILE A 279 15.20 -3.53 -10.51
N LEU A 280 14.24 -4.45 -10.57
CA LEU A 280 12.90 -4.15 -11.09
C LEU A 280 12.13 -3.17 -10.20
N ASN A 281 12.27 -3.26 -8.87
CA ASN A 281 11.67 -2.28 -7.96
C ASN A 281 12.34 -0.92 -8.03
N PHE A 282 13.63 -0.84 -8.36
CA PHE A 282 14.30 0.44 -8.62
C PHE A 282 13.67 1.16 -9.82
N VAL A 283 13.39 0.44 -10.91
CA VAL A 283 12.68 0.98 -12.08
C VAL A 283 11.31 1.54 -11.67
N THR A 284 10.55 0.77 -10.89
CA THR A 284 9.24 1.21 -10.37
C THR A 284 9.34 2.47 -9.53
N LEU A 285 10.36 2.59 -8.66
CA LEU A 285 10.60 3.78 -7.84
C LEU A 285 10.83 5.02 -8.70
N VAL A 286 11.73 4.92 -9.69
CA VAL A 286 12.03 6.05 -10.60
C VAL A 286 10.76 6.51 -11.32
N LEU A 287 9.96 5.59 -11.83
CA LEU A 287 8.73 5.94 -12.53
C LEU A 287 7.64 6.50 -11.61
N ASN A 288 7.56 6.05 -10.36
CA ASN A 288 6.68 6.66 -9.36
C ASN A 288 7.04 8.13 -9.10
N ILE A 289 8.36 8.45 -9.03
CA ILE A 289 8.84 9.84 -8.88
C ILE A 289 8.48 10.66 -10.11
N VAL A 290 8.73 10.13 -11.32
CA VAL A 290 8.37 10.78 -12.58
C VAL A 290 6.86 11.04 -12.64
N PHE A 291 6.03 10.02 -12.33
CA PHE A 291 4.59 10.18 -12.34
C PHE A 291 4.12 11.24 -11.33
N ALA A 292 4.67 11.23 -10.10
CA ALA A 292 4.33 12.22 -9.07
C ALA A 292 4.53 13.66 -9.55
N SER A 293 5.58 13.92 -10.36
CA SER A 293 5.85 15.24 -10.92
C SER A 293 4.84 15.71 -11.97
N ILE A 294 4.11 14.79 -12.61
CA ILE A 294 3.16 15.08 -13.68
C ILE A 294 1.70 14.84 -13.30
N ALA A 295 1.43 14.22 -12.14
CA ALA A 295 0.12 13.77 -11.71
C ALA A 295 -0.94 14.88 -11.61
N GLY A 296 -0.54 16.09 -11.22
CA GLY A 296 -1.40 17.29 -11.16
C GLY A 296 -1.50 18.06 -12.48
N GLY A 297 -0.78 17.66 -13.55
CA GLY A 297 -0.61 18.43 -14.76
C GLY A 297 -1.32 17.88 -16.01
N LYS A 298 -1.19 18.62 -17.11
CA LYS A 298 -1.76 18.27 -18.43
C LYS A 298 -1.26 16.94 -19.02
N TYR A 299 -0.16 16.42 -18.53
CA TYR A 299 0.46 15.17 -19.02
C TYR A 299 -0.09 13.92 -18.32
N ARG A 300 -0.85 14.06 -17.22
CA ARG A 300 -1.41 12.93 -16.45
C ARG A 300 -2.19 11.94 -17.32
N ASN A 301 -3.12 12.44 -18.14
CA ASN A 301 -3.94 11.58 -18.98
C ASN A 301 -3.12 10.89 -20.08
N LYS A 302 -2.07 11.55 -20.61
CA LYS A 302 -1.16 10.92 -21.57
C LYS A 302 -0.35 9.80 -20.92
N ALA A 303 0.11 10.00 -19.69
CA ALA A 303 0.80 8.97 -18.90
C ALA A 303 -0.12 7.76 -18.63
N PHE A 304 -1.38 8.01 -18.26
CA PHE A 304 -2.38 6.95 -18.12
C PHE A 304 -2.51 6.12 -19.41
N PHE A 305 -2.71 6.76 -20.57
CA PHE A 305 -2.82 6.03 -21.84
C PHE A 305 -1.54 5.27 -22.22
N ALA A 306 -0.37 5.80 -21.90
CA ALA A 306 0.88 5.05 -22.06
C ALA A 306 0.90 3.80 -21.16
N GLY A 307 0.53 3.92 -19.88
CA GLY A 307 0.48 2.82 -18.93
C GLY A 307 -0.47 1.68 -19.37
N ILE A 308 -1.70 2.03 -19.82
CA ILE A 308 -2.68 1.05 -20.26
C ILE A 308 -2.38 0.43 -21.63
N VAL A 309 -1.39 0.93 -22.37
CA VAL A 309 -0.85 0.28 -23.56
C VAL A 309 0.30 -0.64 -23.20
N ILE A 310 1.20 -0.21 -22.33
CA ILE A 310 2.38 -0.98 -21.90
C ILE A 310 1.97 -2.24 -21.12
N SER A 311 1.03 -2.13 -20.20
CA SER A 311 0.66 -3.26 -19.31
C SER A 311 0.03 -4.45 -20.06
N PRO A 312 -0.91 -4.29 -21.02
CA PRO A 312 -1.41 -5.41 -21.79
C PRO A 312 -0.33 -6.06 -22.67
N ILE A 313 0.61 -5.29 -23.23
CA ILE A 313 1.74 -5.82 -24.00
C ILE A 313 2.58 -6.76 -23.13
N ALA A 314 2.86 -6.36 -21.87
CA ALA A 314 3.57 -7.19 -20.91
C ALA A 314 2.82 -8.52 -20.64
N MET A 315 1.48 -8.44 -20.43
CA MET A 315 0.66 -9.63 -20.19
C MET A 315 0.61 -10.55 -21.40
N ALA A 316 0.43 -10.00 -22.61
CA ALA A 316 0.44 -10.77 -23.85
C ALA A 316 1.80 -11.44 -24.10
N ALA A 317 2.90 -10.73 -23.90
CA ALA A 317 4.24 -11.29 -24.03
C ALA A 317 4.46 -12.48 -23.09
N MET A 318 4.00 -12.37 -21.84
CA MET A 318 4.11 -13.42 -20.83
C MET A 318 3.20 -14.61 -21.15
N ALA A 319 1.98 -14.36 -21.64
CA ALA A 319 1.05 -15.40 -22.07
C ALA A 319 1.57 -16.17 -23.27
N MET A 320 2.21 -15.51 -24.23
CA MET A 320 2.81 -16.16 -25.42
C MET A 320 4.14 -16.88 -25.12
N GLY A 321 4.95 -16.33 -24.20
CA GLY A 321 6.26 -16.86 -23.85
C GLY A 321 6.23 -17.98 -22.81
N GLY A 322 5.11 -18.18 -22.14
CA GLY A 322 4.91 -19.23 -21.14
C GLY A 322 5.87 -19.15 -19.97
N ALA A 323 6.38 -20.29 -19.52
CA ALA A 323 7.25 -20.40 -18.35
C ALA A 323 8.73 -20.03 -18.62
N ASN A 324 9.05 -19.39 -19.72
CA ASN A 324 10.41 -18.93 -19.98
C ASN A 324 10.81 -17.81 -19.01
N LEU A 325 11.84 -18.05 -18.21
CA LEU A 325 12.31 -17.11 -17.18
C LEU A 325 12.55 -15.69 -17.75
N TRP A 326 13.26 -15.58 -18.85
CA TRP A 326 13.63 -14.27 -19.39
C TRP A 326 12.46 -13.51 -20.03
N VAL A 327 11.46 -14.24 -20.54
CA VAL A 327 10.20 -13.62 -20.96
C VAL A 327 9.44 -13.10 -19.75
N ILE A 328 9.37 -13.88 -18.67
CA ILE A 328 8.70 -13.45 -17.42
C ILE A 328 9.42 -12.21 -16.83
N VAL A 329 10.75 -12.22 -16.80
CA VAL A 329 11.55 -11.06 -16.31
C VAL A 329 11.34 -9.84 -17.18
N GLY A 330 11.42 -9.98 -18.51
CA GLY A 330 11.20 -8.88 -19.45
C GLY A 330 9.77 -8.32 -19.36
N ALA A 331 8.77 -9.18 -19.30
CA ALA A 331 7.38 -8.77 -19.13
C ALA A 331 7.14 -8.09 -17.79
N THR A 332 7.76 -8.56 -16.70
CA THR A 332 7.71 -7.90 -15.39
C THR A 332 8.36 -6.51 -15.45
N ALA A 333 9.48 -6.36 -16.16
CA ALA A 333 10.10 -5.04 -16.37
C ALA A 333 9.14 -4.10 -17.11
N PHE A 334 8.48 -4.56 -18.17
CA PHE A 334 7.45 -3.79 -18.88
C PHE A 334 6.25 -3.44 -17.98
N MET A 335 5.79 -4.38 -17.16
CA MET A 335 4.73 -4.12 -16.19
C MET A 335 5.13 -3.03 -15.19
N ASN A 336 6.37 -3.07 -14.71
CA ASN A 336 6.92 -2.05 -13.82
C ASN A 336 7.08 -0.67 -14.47
N LEU A 337 7.16 -0.60 -15.81
CA LEU A 337 7.10 0.66 -16.56
C LEU A 337 5.65 1.19 -16.67
N GLY A 338 4.68 0.31 -16.91
CA GLY A 338 3.28 0.68 -17.13
C GLY A 338 2.51 0.99 -15.85
N SER A 339 2.67 0.14 -14.83
CA SER A 339 1.90 0.18 -13.59
C SER A 339 1.95 1.51 -12.82
N PRO A 340 3.08 2.21 -12.65
CA PRO A 340 3.10 3.52 -12.00
C PRO A 340 2.37 4.61 -12.77
N LEU A 341 2.31 4.51 -14.10
CA LEU A 341 1.67 5.50 -14.97
C LEU A 341 0.14 5.39 -14.96
N ALA A 342 -0.39 4.19 -14.73
CA ALA A 342 -1.83 3.91 -14.65
C ALA A 342 -2.13 3.12 -13.37
N GLY A 343 -1.88 3.71 -12.20
CA GLY A 343 -1.92 2.96 -10.95
C GLY A 343 -2.45 3.71 -9.74
N GLU A 344 -1.92 3.35 -8.58
CA GLU A 344 -2.40 3.81 -7.27
C GLU A 344 -2.44 5.33 -7.13
N ALA A 345 -1.42 6.02 -7.61
CA ALA A 345 -1.37 7.48 -7.50
C ALA A 345 -2.53 8.14 -8.26
N LEU A 346 -2.89 7.57 -9.42
CA LEU A 346 -3.96 8.09 -10.26
C LEU A 346 -5.34 7.92 -9.60
N TYR A 347 -5.62 6.75 -9.00
CA TYR A 347 -6.87 6.54 -8.29
C TYR A 347 -7.02 7.51 -7.11
N LYS A 348 -5.94 7.79 -6.39
CA LYS A 348 -5.94 8.76 -5.28
C LYS A 348 -6.30 10.15 -5.79
N VAL A 349 -5.66 10.60 -6.87
CA VAL A 349 -5.94 11.91 -7.48
C VAL A 349 -7.39 12.00 -7.95
N TRP A 350 -7.88 11.00 -8.68
CA TRP A 350 -9.27 10.98 -9.14
C TRP A 350 -10.27 11.02 -7.99
N THR A 351 -10.00 10.30 -6.89
CA THR A 351 -10.86 10.32 -5.71
C THR A 351 -10.87 11.69 -5.05
N GLN A 352 -9.71 12.35 -4.96
CA GLN A 352 -9.59 13.68 -4.37
C GLN A 352 -10.32 14.75 -5.20
N GLU A 353 -10.28 14.66 -6.52
CA GLU A 353 -10.88 15.64 -7.43
C GLU A 353 -12.38 15.46 -7.64
N SER A 354 -12.91 14.24 -7.47
CA SER A 354 -14.25 13.91 -7.97
C SER A 354 -15.33 13.88 -6.89
N PHE A 355 -14.96 13.75 -5.62
CA PHE A 355 -15.93 13.64 -4.52
C PHE A 355 -15.89 14.83 -3.58
N PRO A 356 -17.07 15.23 -3.02
CA PRO A 356 -17.15 16.24 -1.97
C PRO A 356 -16.25 15.91 -0.78
N ILE A 357 -15.65 16.94 -0.16
CA ILE A 357 -14.67 16.81 0.91
C ILE A 357 -15.19 15.98 2.09
N GLU A 358 -16.50 16.09 2.39
CA GLU A 358 -17.17 15.46 3.51
C GLU A 358 -17.20 13.93 3.43
N ILE A 359 -17.19 13.37 2.20
CA ILE A 359 -17.28 11.93 1.97
C ILE A 359 -16.00 11.33 1.33
N ARG A 360 -15.09 12.17 0.89
CA ARG A 360 -13.88 11.81 0.12
C ARG A 360 -13.04 10.75 0.83
N ALA A 361 -12.74 10.96 2.12
CA ALA A 361 -11.97 10.01 2.91
C ALA A 361 -12.68 8.66 3.06
N SER A 362 -14.00 8.67 3.27
CA SER A 362 -14.80 7.44 3.38
C SER A 362 -14.85 6.66 2.07
N ILE A 363 -14.98 7.36 0.94
CA ILE A 363 -14.96 6.75 -0.40
C ILE A 363 -13.58 6.13 -0.68
N GLN A 364 -12.51 6.86 -0.41
CA GLN A 364 -11.14 6.37 -0.61
C GLN A 364 -10.86 5.15 0.29
N GLY A 365 -11.27 5.21 1.55
CA GLY A 365 -11.14 4.09 2.49
C GLY A 365 -11.92 2.86 2.05
N PHE A 366 -13.16 3.04 1.55
CA PHE A 366 -13.96 1.94 1.02
C PHE A 366 -13.30 1.30 -0.21
N ILE A 367 -12.89 2.10 -1.19
CA ILE A 367 -12.24 1.60 -2.43
C ILE A 367 -10.97 0.81 -2.08
N ASN A 368 -10.13 1.34 -1.20
CA ASN A 368 -8.91 0.67 -0.77
C ASN A 368 -9.22 -0.64 -0.01
N GLY A 369 -10.12 -0.59 0.97
CA GLY A 369 -10.50 -1.78 1.76
C GLY A 369 -11.13 -2.88 0.91
N PHE A 370 -12.06 -2.53 0.03
CA PHE A 370 -12.69 -3.47 -0.89
C PHE A 370 -11.67 -4.11 -1.84
N SER A 371 -10.79 -3.30 -2.42
CA SER A 371 -9.72 -3.77 -3.29
C SER A 371 -8.77 -4.75 -2.55
N ARG A 372 -8.39 -4.46 -1.31
CA ARG A 372 -7.56 -5.38 -0.50
C ARG A 372 -8.26 -6.68 -0.16
N LEU A 373 -9.57 -6.68 0.08
CA LEU A 373 -10.34 -7.91 0.24
C LEU A 373 -10.31 -8.78 -1.03
N CYS A 374 -10.50 -8.16 -2.20
CA CYS A 374 -10.36 -8.85 -3.48
C CYS A 374 -8.96 -9.44 -3.66
N CYS A 375 -7.91 -8.66 -3.36
CA CYS A 375 -6.53 -9.11 -3.42
C CYS A 375 -6.24 -10.28 -2.46
N GLY A 376 -6.75 -10.24 -1.24
CA GLY A 376 -6.60 -11.31 -0.26
C GLY A 376 -7.23 -12.62 -0.74
N LEU A 377 -8.47 -12.56 -1.26
CA LEU A 377 -9.14 -13.72 -1.86
C LEU A 377 -8.34 -14.27 -3.04
N PHE A 378 -7.84 -13.38 -3.91
CA PHE A 378 -7.09 -13.79 -5.08
C PHE A 378 -5.72 -14.39 -4.72
N ALA A 379 -5.05 -13.86 -3.70
CA ALA A 379 -3.75 -14.36 -3.23
C ALA A 379 -3.81 -15.83 -2.76
N LEU A 380 -4.97 -16.29 -2.27
CA LEU A 380 -5.16 -17.71 -1.87
C LEU A 380 -4.92 -18.68 -3.03
N ILE A 381 -5.32 -18.29 -4.23
CA ILE A 381 -5.24 -19.14 -5.44
C ILE A 381 -4.07 -18.79 -6.34
N THR A 382 -3.47 -17.60 -6.17
CA THR A 382 -2.41 -17.08 -7.05
C THR A 382 -1.22 -18.05 -7.21
N PRO A 383 -0.68 -18.73 -6.18
CA PRO A 383 0.44 -19.65 -6.37
C PRO A 383 0.14 -20.77 -7.38
N ALA A 384 -1.09 -21.29 -7.39
CA ALA A 384 -1.52 -22.30 -8.37
C ALA A 384 -1.70 -21.73 -9.78
N LEU A 385 -2.05 -20.45 -9.88
CA LEU A 385 -2.26 -19.78 -11.17
C LEU A 385 -0.95 -19.36 -11.85
N VAL A 386 0.13 -19.20 -11.12
CA VAL A 386 1.43 -18.75 -11.67
C VAL A 386 2.45 -19.87 -11.81
N LEU A 387 2.01 -21.13 -11.74
CA LEU A 387 2.84 -22.29 -12.05
C LEU A 387 3.12 -22.37 -13.57
N PRO A 388 4.21 -23.04 -13.98
CA PRO A 388 4.56 -23.21 -15.39
C PRO A 388 3.42 -23.72 -16.28
N GLU A 389 2.56 -24.58 -15.75
CA GLU A 389 1.45 -25.21 -16.48
C GLU A 389 0.25 -24.26 -16.65
N THR A 390 0.07 -23.28 -15.77
CA THR A 390 -1.12 -22.42 -15.72
C THR A 390 -0.84 -20.98 -16.10
N ILE A 391 0.43 -20.55 -16.06
CA ILE A 391 0.83 -19.14 -16.20
C ILE A 391 0.35 -18.51 -17.52
N GLN A 392 0.35 -19.26 -18.64
CA GLN A 392 -0.11 -18.74 -19.91
C GLN A 392 -1.59 -18.34 -19.85
N THR A 393 -2.45 -19.24 -19.38
CA THR A 393 -3.90 -18.97 -19.26
C THR A 393 -4.15 -17.82 -18.28
N THR A 394 -3.43 -17.79 -17.17
CA THR A 394 -3.54 -16.73 -16.18
C THR A 394 -3.16 -15.38 -16.75
N MET A 395 -2.11 -15.29 -17.54
CA MET A 395 -1.69 -14.03 -18.16
C MET A 395 -2.67 -13.54 -19.22
N TRP A 396 -3.36 -14.44 -19.96
CA TRP A 396 -4.48 -14.03 -20.81
C TRP A 396 -5.66 -13.49 -20.01
N CYS A 397 -5.97 -14.07 -18.85
CA CYS A 397 -6.98 -13.51 -17.93
C CYS A 397 -6.56 -12.12 -17.43
N PHE A 398 -5.30 -11.95 -17.05
CA PHE A 398 -4.77 -10.64 -16.63
C PHE A 398 -4.76 -9.62 -17.76
N PHE A 399 -4.46 -10.03 -18.98
CA PHE A 399 -4.63 -9.18 -20.16
C PHE A 399 -6.07 -8.62 -20.23
N GLY A 400 -7.07 -9.48 -20.07
CA GLY A 400 -8.48 -9.08 -20.02
C GLY A 400 -8.79 -8.09 -18.88
N ILE A 401 -8.23 -8.32 -17.69
CA ILE A 401 -8.38 -7.41 -16.53
C ILE A 401 -7.78 -6.03 -16.84
N VAL A 402 -6.58 -5.96 -17.43
CA VAL A 402 -5.94 -4.69 -17.81
C VAL A 402 -6.74 -3.94 -18.86
N ILE A 403 -7.38 -4.64 -19.81
CA ILE A 403 -8.28 -4.01 -20.77
C ILE A 403 -9.50 -3.41 -20.07
N ILE A 404 -10.12 -4.13 -19.12
CA ILE A 404 -11.25 -3.63 -18.32
C ILE A 404 -10.82 -2.41 -17.48
N GLU A 405 -9.65 -2.46 -16.86
CA GLU A 405 -9.01 -1.36 -16.14
C GLU A 405 -8.87 -0.12 -17.04
N GLY A 406 -8.32 -0.31 -18.25
CA GLY A 406 -8.14 0.75 -19.23
C GLY A 406 -9.46 1.37 -19.69
N ILE A 407 -10.51 0.56 -19.91
CA ILE A 407 -11.85 1.04 -20.22
C ILE A 407 -12.43 1.86 -19.06
N ALA A 408 -12.33 1.36 -17.83
CA ALA A 408 -12.83 2.04 -16.64
C ALA A 408 -12.13 3.39 -16.41
N GLY A 409 -10.80 3.44 -16.53
CA GLY A 409 -10.05 4.70 -16.44
C GLY A 409 -10.36 5.67 -17.57
N THR A 410 -10.60 5.17 -18.79
CA THR A 410 -11.05 6.00 -19.93
C THR A 410 -12.44 6.58 -19.67
N ILE A 411 -13.35 5.79 -19.11
CA ILE A 411 -14.70 6.27 -18.70
C ILE A 411 -14.53 7.37 -17.64
N MET A 412 -13.65 7.19 -16.66
CA MET A 412 -13.38 8.18 -15.63
C MET A 412 -12.89 9.50 -16.21
N ILE A 413 -11.89 9.48 -17.09
CA ILE A 413 -11.35 10.67 -17.78
C ILE A 413 -12.44 11.38 -18.59
N ARG A 414 -13.25 10.64 -19.36
CA ARG A 414 -14.37 11.19 -20.13
C ARG A 414 -15.45 11.79 -19.23
N ALA A 415 -15.74 11.14 -18.12
CA ALA A 415 -16.72 11.62 -17.16
C ALA A 415 -16.25 12.93 -16.49
N GLN A 416 -14.96 13.02 -16.06
CA GLN A 416 -14.41 14.27 -15.54
C GLN A 416 -14.44 15.39 -16.58
N LYS A 417 -14.12 15.10 -17.84
CA LYS A 417 -14.21 16.09 -18.93
C LYS A 417 -15.65 16.58 -19.16
N LYS A 418 -16.63 15.70 -18.99
CA LYS A 418 -18.05 16.02 -19.21
C LYS A 418 -18.72 16.74 -18.04
N TYR A 419 -18.49 16.25 -16.83
CA TYR A 419 -19.18 16.70 -15.63
C TYR A 419 -18.36 17.63 -14.75
N GLY A 420 -17.04 17.64 -14.90
CA GLY A 420 -16.08 18.43 -14.13
C GLY A 420 -15.64 17.77 -12.82
N THR A 421 -14.66 18.36 -12.18
CA THR A 421 -14.25 18.03 -10.81
C THR A 421 -15.31 18.48 -9.80
N ASP A 422 -15.13 18.15 -8.52
CA ASP A 422 -16.06 18.62 -7.48
C ASP A 422 -16.07 20.16 -7.36
N GLU A 423 -14.88 20.76 -7.39
CA GLU A 423 -14.73 22.22 -7.36
C GLU A 423 -15.46 22.91 -8.54
N GLU A 424 -15.28 22.38 -9.75
CA GLU A 424 -15.97 22.91 -10.94
C GLU A 424 -17.48 22.76 -10.86
N ARG A 425 -17.98 21.64 -10.29
CA ARG A 425 -19.42 21.44 -10.08
C ARG A 425 -19.99 22.40 -9.03
N GLN A 426 -19.26 22.61 -7.93
CA GLN A 426 -19.66 23.58 -6.90
C GLN A 426 -19.68 25.01 -7.46
N ALA A 427 -18.65 25.38 -8.22
CA ALA A 427 -18.60 26.70 -8.87
C ALA A 427 -19.79 26.93 -9.82
N ARG A 428 -20.18 25.91 -10.61
CA ARG A 428 -21.36 26.00 -11.49
C ARG A 428 -22.68 26.13 -10.72
N LYS A 429 -22.83 25.50 -9.55
CA LYS A 429 -24.01 25.60 -8.70
C LYS A 429 -24.12 26.96 -8.04
N ILE A 430 -23.02 27.63 -7.74
CA ILE A 430 -22.99 28.98 -7.19
C ILE A 430 -23.31 30.03 -8.28
N ALA A 431 -22.94 29.76 -9.53
CA ALA A 431 -23.14 30.67 -10.66
C ALA A 431 -24.55 30.56 -11.31
N ALA A 432 -25.31 29.51 -10.98
CA ALA A 432 -26.68 29.26 -11.48
C ALA A 432 -27.72 29.75 -10.48
#